data_348287e6c200a91a2c87026bee687318
#
_entry.id   348287e6c200a91a2c87026bee687318
#
_cell.length_a   1.000
_cell.length_b   1.000
_cell.length_c   1.000
_cell.angle_alpha   90.00
_cell.angle_beta   90.00
_cell.angle_gamma   90.00
#
_symmetry.space_group_name_H-M   'P 1'
#
loop_
_entity.id
_entity.type
_entity.pdbx_description
1 polymer ?
#
loop_
_entity_poly.entity_id
_entity_poly.type
_entity_poly.pdbx_seq_one_letter_code
_entity_poly.pdbx_strand_id
1 'polypeptide(L)'
;MAHEVSHATARHGAERMSTGLLAQLGMVALDVGLAMKGQDPNTIKALNTAYGAGTQVGVLLPFGRKQESEADKIGLMYMAKAGYDPDEALHFWDRMSKLDKKSPPEFLATHPSDETRVKQIQQWLPEAEKEYRALPVDRREAQIPAVH
;
A
#
# COMPACT_ATOMS: atom_id res chain seq x y z
N MET A 1 -4.52 12.28 -2.04
CA MET A 1 -4.97 12.61 -0.66
C MET A 1 -5.81 11.50 -0.03
N ALA A 2 -6.96 11.08 -0.59
CA ALA A 2 -7.82 10.06 0.03
C ALA A 2 -7.08 8.75 0.36
N HIS A 3 -6.20 8.28 -0.52
CA HIS A 3 -5.33 7.13 -0.31
C HIS A 3 -4.44 7.29 0.93
N GLU A 4 -3.77 8.43 1.12
CA GLU A 4 -2.93 8.69 2.29
C GLU A 4 -3.73 8.75 3.60
N VAL A 5 -4.92 9.37 3.54
CA VAL A 5 -5.85 9.38 4.68
C VAL A 5 -6.26 7.96 5.05
N SER A 6 -6.43 7.09 4.04
CA SER A 6 -6.78 5.68 4.26
C SER A 6 -5.67 4.92 4.99
N HIS A 7 -4.40 5.15 4.64
CA HIS A 7 -3.28 4.57 5.39
C HIS A 7 -3.27 4.97 6.86
N ALA A 8 -3.59 6.22 7.15
CA ALA A 8 -3.67 6.72 8.53
C ALA A 8 -4.86 6.12 9.29
N THR A 9 -6.05 6.09 8.68
CA THR A 9 -7.27 5.58 9.32
C THR A 9 -7.26 4.07 9.51
N ALA A 10 -6.67 3.32 8.59
CA ALA A 10 -6.46 1.88 8.70
C ALA A 10 -5.24 1.52 9.59
N ARG A 11 -4.49 2.51 10.09
CA ARG A 11 -3.32 2.32 10.96
C ARG A 11 -2.19 1.48 10.33
N HIS A 12 -2.03 1.53 9.02
CA HIS A 12 -1.02 0.75 8.31
C HIS A 12 0.41 1.03 8.79
N GLY A 13 0.71 2.25 9.24
CA GLY A 13 2.00 2.57 9.86
C GLY A 13 2.27 1.75 11.13
N ALA A 14 1.29 1.64 12.03
CA ALA A 14 1.43 0.85 13.26
C ALA A 14 1.58 -0.65 12.94
N GLU A 15 0.83 -1.15 11.96
CA GLU A 15 0.94 -2.54 11.51
C GLU A 15 2.30 -2.84 10.90
N ARG A 16 2.85 -1.93 10.06
CA ARG A 16 4.21 -2.08 9.49
C ARG A 16 5.27 -2.12 10.59
N MET A 17 5.15 -1.25 11.59
CA MET A 17 6.06 -1.24 12.75
C MET A 17 6.00 -2.56 13.53
N SER A 18 4.79 -3.04 13.82
CA SER A 18 4.60 -4.31 14.56
C SER A 18 5.14 -5.51 13.78
N THR A 19 4.85 -5.58 12.48
CA THR A 19 5.34 -6.68 11.61
C THR A 19 6.86 -6.63 11.49
N GLY A 20 7.45 -5.43 11.34
CA GLY A 20 8.90 -5.25 11.33
C GLY A 20 9.56 -5.66 12.65
N LEU A 21 8.97 -5.30 13.78
CA LEU A 21 9.46 -5.71 15.10
C LEU A 21 9.42 -7.23 15.28
N LEU A 22 8.33 -7.88 14.87
CA LEU A 22 8.22 -9.35 14.92
C LEU A 22 9.30 -10.02 14.05
N ALA A 23 9.56 -9.47 12.85
CA ALA A 23 10.63 -9.96 12.00
C ALA A 23 12.02 -9.82 12.65
N GLN A 24 12.28 -8.69 13.31
CA GLN A 24 13.53 -8.47 14.06
C GLN A 24 13.66 -9.42 15.25
N LEU A 25 12.61 -9.62 16.02
CA LEU A 25 12.62 -10.57 17.15
C LEU A 25 12.85 -12.00 16.66
N GLY A 26 12.27 -12.38 15.51
CA GLY A 26 12.53 -13.67 14.88
C GLY A 26 14.00 -13.84 14.49
N MET A 27 14.64 -12.81 13.95
CA MET A 27 16.07 -12.83 13.62
C MET A 27 16.94 -12.97 14.88
N VAL A 28 16.65 -12.22 15.94
CA VAL A 28 17.38 -12.33 17.22
C VAL A 28 17.23 -13.75 17.82
N ALA A 29 16.02 -14.30 17.79
CA ALA A 29 15.79 -15.66 18.27
C ALA A 29 16.57 -16.71 17.45
N LEU A 30 16.65 -16.52 16.12
CA LEU A 30 17.47 -17.36 15.24
C LEU A 30 18.95 -17.26 15.62
N ASP A 31 19.49 -16.06 15.78
CA ASP A 31 20.89 -15.82 16.18
C ASP A 31 21.24 -16.51 17.49
N VAL A 32 20.43 -16.28 18.52
CA VAL A 32 20.65 -16.89 19.83
C VAL A 32 20.60 -18.42 19.73
N GLY A 33 19.59 -18.96 19.02
CA GLY A 33 19.45 -20.41 18.86
C GLY A 33 20.62 -21.06 18.12
N LEU A 34 21.17 -20.40 17.09
CA LEU A 34 22.34 -20.88 16.34
C LEU A 34 23.61 -20.78 17.16
N ALA A 35 23.79 -19.67 17.89
CA ALA A 35 24.95 -19.50 18.79
C ALA A 35 24.97 -20.56 19.91
N MET A 36 23.82 -20.83 20.52
CA MET A 36 23.69 -21.88 21.56
C MET A 36 24.00 -23.28 21.02
N LYS A 37 23.79 -23.53 19.73
CA LYS A 37 24.15 -24.78 19.06
C LYS A 37 25.63 -24.83 18.60
N GLY A 38 26.42 -23.80 18.89
CA GLY A 38 27.82 -23.71 18.52
C GLY A 38 28.06 -23.60 17.01
N GLN A 39 27.09 -23.04 16.25
CA GLN A 39 27.27 -22.82 14.82
C GLN A 39 28.37 -21.80 14.55
N ASP A 40 29.13 -21.99 13.48
CA ASP A 40 30.18 -21.05 13.09
C ASP A 40 29.61 -19.72 12.58
N PRO A 41 30.37 -18.61 12.69
CA PRO A 41 29.90 -17.29 12.30
C PRO A 41 29.45 -17.14 10.82
N ASN A 42 30.07 -17.90 9.90
CA ASN A 42 29.72 -17.86 8.49
C ASN A 42 28.37 -18.53 8.23
N THR A 43 28.11 -19.65 8.91
CA THR A 43 26.81 -20.34 8.89
C THR A 43 25.71 -19.42 9.45
N ILE A 44 25.95 -18.76 10.59
CA ILE A 44 25.00 -17.81 11.19
C ILE A 44 24.69 -16.68 10.21
N LYS A 45 25.72 -16.08 9.61
CA LYS A 45 25.57 -15.02 8.62
C LYS A 45 24.76 -15.46 7.39
N ALA A 46 25.03 -16.66 6.87
CA ALA A 46 24.29 -17.19 5.71
C ALA A 46 22.81 -17.41 6.02
N LEU A 47 22.50 -17.97 7.19
CA LEU A 47 21.13 -18.22 7.63
C LEU A 47 20.36 -16.92 7.91
N ASN A 48 21.01 -15.90 8.48
CA ASN A 48 20.43 -14.59 8.68
C ASN A 48 20.12 -13.89 7.36
N THR A 49 21.01 -13.99 6.39
CA THR A 49 20.78 -13.47 5.04
C THR A 49 19.57 -14.15 4.40
N ALA A 50 19.47 -15.47 4.50
CA ALA A 50 18.35 -16.24 3.99
C ALA A 50 17.04 -15.91 4.72
N TYR A 51 17.07 -15.76 6.05
CA TYR A 51 15.93 -15.34 6.85
C TYR A 51 15.44 -13.94 6.43
N GLY A 52 16.35 -12.96 6.31
CA GLY A 52 16.02 -11.59 5.91
C GLY A 52 15.39 -11.56 4.51
N ALA A 53 16.00 -12.25 3.54
CA ALA A 53 15.44 -12.34 2.18
C ALA A 53 14.08 -13.04 2.16
N GLY A 54 13.95 -14.16 2.88
CA GLY A 54 12.70 -14.92 2.99
C GLY A 54 11.58 -14.09 3.64
N THR A 55 11.88 -13.38 4.72
CA THR A 55 10.93 -12.48 5.42
C THR A 55 10.52 -11.33 4.51
N GLN A 56 11.46 -10.71 3.81
CA GLN A 56 11.17 -9.62 2.88
C GLN A 56 10.20 -10.08 1.78
N VAL A 57 10.50 -11.18 1.11
CA VAL A 57 9.73 -11.66 -0.04
C VAL A 57 8.44 -12.36 0.38
N GLY A 58 8.50 -13.18 1.43
CA GLY A 58 7.37 -14.03 1.85
C GLY A 58 6.39 -13.36 2.81
N VAL A 59 6.80 -12.29 3.49
CA VAL A 59 5.96 -11.62 4.50
C VAL A 59 5.77 -10.14 4.19
N LEU A 60 6.86 -9.35 4.18
CA LEU A 60 6.74 -7.90 4.17
C LEU A 60 6.19 -7.35 2.85
N LEU A 61 6.63 -7.88 1.70
CA LEU A 61 6.13 -7.43 0.40
C LEU A 61 4.64 -7.80 0.18
N PRO A 62 4.19 -9.04 0.43
CA PRO A 62 2.76 -9.38 0.33
C PRO A 62 1.89 -8.55 1.28
N PHE A 63 2.37 -8.34 2.52
CA PHE A 63 1.67 -7.53 3.50
C PHE A 63 1.55 -6.06 3.04
N GLY A 64 2.62 -5.46 2.52
CA GLY A 64 2.61 -4.13 1.96
C GLY A 64 1.61 -4.00 0.80
N ARG A 65 1.59 -4.95 -0.15
CA ARG A 65 0.62 -4.94 -1.26
C ARG A 65 -0.84 -5.02 -0.78
N LYS A 66 -1.10 -5.81 0.26
CA LYS A 66 -2.44 -5.88 0.87
C LYS A 66 -2.86 -4.53 1.45
N GLN A 67 -1.95 -3.84 2.14
CA GLN A 67 -2.21 -2.51 2.68
C GLN A 67 -2.46 -1.46 1.59
N GLU A 68 -1.72 -1.51 0.48
CA GLU A 68 -1.96 -0.64 -0.67
C GLU A 68 -3.36 -0.86 -1.27
N SER A 69 -3.75 -2.14 -1.46
CA SER A 69 -5.07 -2.51 -1.96
C SER A 69 -6.19 -2.04 -1.02
N GLU A 70 -6.02 -2.18 0.29
CA GLU A 70 -6.98 -1.70 1.29
C GLU A 70 -7.08 -0.18 1.30
N ALA A 71 -5.95 0.53 1.21
CA ALA A 71 -5.92 1.98 1.13
C ALA A 71 -6.59 2.52 -0.14
N ASP A 72 -6.44 1.82 -1.27
CA ASP A 72 -7.15 2.16 -2.52
C ASP A 72 -8.66 2.01 -2.36
N LYS A 73 -9.12 0.88 -1.78
CA LYS A 73 -10.56 0.65 -1.57
C LYS A 73 -11.18 1.70 -0.65
N ILE A 74 -10.58 1.93 0.52
CA ILE A 74 -11.06 2.91 1.48
C ILE A 74 -11.00 4.33 0.87
N GLY A 75 -9.91 4.66 0.19
CA GLY A 75 -9.70 5.95 -0.46
C GLY A 75 -10.74 6.23 -1.54
N LEU A 76 -11.09 5.23 -2.35
CA LEU A 76 -12.14 5.32 -3.35
C LEU A 76 -13.51 5.64 -2.72
N MET A 77 -13.84 4.96 -1.61
CA MET A 77 -15.07 5.22 -0.85
C MET A 77 -15.07 6.62 -0.20
N TYR A 78 -13.92 7.07 0.29
CA TYR A 78 -13.79 8.42 0.84
C TYR A 78 -13.97 9.50 -0.23
N MET A 79 -13.40 9.32 -1.43
CA MET A 79 -13.62 10.21 -2.56
C MET A 79 -15.12 10.34 -2.87
N ALA A 80 -15.77 9.20 -3.05
CA ALA A 80 -17.20 9.16 -3.38
C ALA A 80 -18.05 9.87 -2.32
N LYS A 81 -17.86 9.56 -1.03
CA LYS A 81 -18.60 10.17 0.09
C LYS A 81 -18.28 11.65 0.30
N ALA A 82 -17.11 12.10 -0.11
CA ALA A 82 -16.73 13.50 -0.07
C ALA A 82 -17.25 14.32 -1.27
N GLY A 83 -17.92 13.67 -2.24
CA GLY A 83 -18.48 14.31 -3.41
C GLY A 83 -17.51 14.43 -4.59
N TYR A 84 -16.38 13.74 -4.56
CA TYR A 84 -15.46 13.64 -5.69
C TYR A 84 -15.82 12.44 -6.56
N ASP A 85 -15.74 12.63 -7.88
CA ASP A 85 -16.01 11.58 -8.84
C ASP A 85 -15.01 10.42 -8.66
N PRO A 86 -15.47 9.20 -8.32
CA PRO A 86 -14.56 8.06 -8.13
C PRO A 86 -13.88 7.59 -9.42
N ASP A 87 -14.40 7.92 -10.61
CA ASP A 87 -13.76 7.61 -11.90
C ASP A 87 -12.39 8.31 -12.04
N GLU A 88 -12.18 9.44 -11.37
CA GLU A 88 -10.91 10.14 -11.36
C GLU A 88 -9.75 9.30 -10.79
N ALA A 89 -10.06 8.28 -9.99
CA ALA A 89 -9.04 7.33 -9.54
C ALA A 89 -8.43 6.54 -10.71
N LEU A 90 -9.23 6.12 -11.69
CA LEU A 90 -8.73 5.44 -12.89
C LEU A 90 -7.95 6.40 -13.79
N HIS A 91 -8.44 7.61 -13.97
CA HIS A 91 -7.74 8.64 -14.73
C HIS A 91 -6.38 8.98 -14.11
N PHE A 92 -6.29 9.01 -12.78
CA PHE A 92 -5.01 9.18 -12.08
C PHE A 92 -4.03 8.07 -12.46
N TRP A 93 -4.42 6.79 -12.37
CA TRP A 93 -3.55 5.67 -12.71
C TRP A 93 -3.19 5.61 -14.19
N ASP A 94 -4.09 6.00 -15.10
CA ASP A 94 -3.79 6.13 -16.53
C ASP A 94 -2.71 7.20 -16.77
N ARG A 95 -2.82 8.36 -16.12
CA ARG A 95 -1.78 9.40 -16.19
C ARG A 95 -0.45 8.90 -15.62
N MET A 96 -0.49 8.23 -14.47
CA MET A 96 0.73 7.70 -13.83
C MET A 96 1.43 6.62 -14.66
N SER A 97 0.67 5.78 -15.38
CA SER A 97 1.23 4.73 -16.24
C SER A 97 2.00 5.28 -17.46
N LYS A 98 1.70 6.52 -17.85
CA LYS A 98 2.33 7.22 -18.99
C LYS A 98 3.61 7.96 -18.60
N LEU A 99 3.91 8.06 -17.29
CA LEU A 99 5.13 8.70 -16.82
C LEU A 99 6.36 7.84 -17.05
N ASP A 100 7.53 8.49 -17.14
CA ASP A 100 8.80 7.80 -17.37
C ASP A 100 9.10 6.81 -16.24
N LYS A 101 9.23 5.54 -16.61
CA LYS A 101 9.57 4.46 -15.67
C LYS A 101 11.01 4.53 -15.14
N LYS A 102 11.88 5.31 -15.79
CA LYS A 102 13.28 5.47 -15.34
C LYS A 102 13.43 6.44 -14.17
N SER A 103 12.50 7.37 -14.04
CA SER A 103 12.44 8.34 -12.93
C SER A 103 11.01 8.41 -12.41
N PRO A 104 10.53 7.36 -11.73
CA PRO A 104 9.18 7.37 -11.21
C PRO A 104 9.02 8.48 -10.16
N PRO A 105 7.87 9.16 -10.10
CA PRO A 105 7.56 10.08 -9.03
C PRO A 105 7.76 9.43 -7.66
N GLU A 106 8.14 10.22 -6.64
CA GLU A 106 8.34 9.75 -5.26
C GLU A 106 7.15 8.92 -4.75
N PHE A 107 5.94 9.32 -5.11
CA PHE A 107 4.73 8.56 -4.79
C PHE A 107 4.79 7.11 -5.28
N LEU A 108 5.24 6.84 -6.52
CA LEU A 108 5.35 5.47 -7.05
C LEU A 108 6.50 4.67 -6.42
N ALA A 109 7.51 5.34 -5.87
CA ALA A 109 8.59 4.67 -5.16
C ALA A 109 8.10 4.10 -3.82
N THR A 110 7.20 4.81 -3.13
CA THR A 110 6.62 4.42 -1.84
C THR A 110 5.35 3.58 -1.98
N HIS A 111 4.58 3.80 -3.07
CA HIS A 111 3.30 3.14 -3.38
C HIS A 111 3.36 2.52 -4.79
N PRO A 112 4.03 1.38 -4.96
CA PRO A 112 4.18 0.77 -6.28
C PRO A 112 2.83 0.51 -6.95
N SER A 113 2.71 0.93 -8.20
CA SER A 113 1.57 0.56 -9.03
C SER A 113 1.80 -0.82 -9.61
N ASP A 114 0.76 -1.63 -9.59
CA ASP A 114 0.69 -2.83 -10.41
C ASP A 114 -0.68 -2.89 -11.11
N GLU A 115 -0.76 -3.71 -12.16
CA GLU A 115 -2.00 -3.90 -12.90
C GLU A 115 -3.13 -4.47 -12.01
N THR A 116 -2.77 -5.15 -10.94
CA THR A 116 -3.72 -5.75 -9.99
C THR A 116 -4.49 -4.66 -9.27
N ARG A 117 -3.82 -3.58 -8.82
CA ARG A 117 -4.45 -2.44 -8.15
C ARG A 117 -5.47 -1.76 -9.06
N VAL A 118 -5.10 -1.49 -10.32
CA VAL A 118 -6.01 -0.88 -11.30
C VAL A 118 -7.25 -1.76 -11.51
N LYS A 119 -7.06 -3.08 -11.70
CA LYS A 119 -8.18 -4.02 -11.84
C LYS A 119 -9.07 -4.06 -10.59
N GLN A 120 -8.49 -4.00 -9.40
CA GLN A 120 -9.25 -3.96 -8.16
C GLN A 120 -10.07 -2.67 -8.02
N ILE A 121 -9.48 -1.51 -8.34
CA ILE A 121 -10.22 -0.23 -8.37
C ILE A 121 -11.41 -0.33 -9.33
N GLN A 122 -11.21 -0.87 -10.54
CA GLN A 122 -12.31 -1.09 -11.48
C GLN A 122 -13.44 -1.97 -10.91
N GLN A 123 -13.09 -2.98 -10.11
CA GLN A 123 -14.09 -3.85 -9.46
C GLN A 123 -14.89 -3.14 -8.36
N TRP A 124 -14.27 -2.20 -7.64
CA TRP A 124 -14.92 -1.46 -6.55
C TRP A 124 -15.64 -0.19 -7.03
N LEU A 125 -15.34 0.27 -8.23
CA LEU A 125 -15.88 1.50 -8.80
C LEU A 125 -17.43 1.55 -8.77
N PRO A 126 -18.18 0.49 -9.14
CA PRO A 126 -19.64 0.53 -9.11
C PRO A 126 -20.21 0.77 -7.70
N GLU A 127 -19.53 0.27 -6.65
CA GLU A 127 -19.91 0.52 -5.26
C GLU A 127 -19.67 1.99 -4.88
N ALA A 128 -18.52 2.53 -5.25
CA ALA A 128 -18.17 3.92 -5.00
C ALA A 128 -19.07 4.90 -5.76
N GLU A 129 -19.39 4.61 -7.03
CA GLU A 129 -20.32 5.41 -7.81
C GLU A 129 -21.73 5.44 -7.19
N LYS A 130 -22.18 4.32 -6.62
CA LYS A 130 -23.48 4.28 -5.93
C LYS A 130 -23.49 5.25 -4.74
N GLU A 131 -22.42 5.27 -3.93
CA GLU A 131 -22.28 6.21 -2.82
C GLU A 131 -22.24 7.67 -3.31
N TYR A 132 -21.47 7.94 -4.37
CA TYR A 132 -21.39 9.26 -4.98
C TYR A 132 -22.74 9.75 -5.50
N ARG A 133 -23.48 8.89 -6.23
CA ARG A 133 -24.80 9.21 -6.79
C ARG A 133 -25.88 9.36 -5.72
N ALA A 134 -25.70 8.77 -4.54
CA ALA A 134 -26.60 8.94 -3.41
C ALA A 134 -26.48 10.33 -2.75
N LEU A 135 -25.42 11.08 -3.00
CA LEU A 135 -25.25 12.42 -2.48
C LEU A 135 -26.22 13.42 -3.18
N PRO A 136 -26.66 14.48 -2.50
CA PRO A 136 -27.32 15.61 -3.12
C PRO A 136 -26.47 16.22 -4.24
N VAL A 137 -27.11 16.76 -5.28
CA VAL A 137 -26.41 17.27 -6.48
C VAL A 137 -25.43 18.40 -6.13
N ASP A 138 -25.79 19.26 -5.19
CA ASP A 138 -24.95 20.36 -4.69
C ASP A 138 -23.71 19.91 -3.92
N ARG A 139 -23.66 18.63 -3.54
CA ARG A 139 -22.50 17.99 -2.91
C ARG A 139 -21.66 17.13 -3.84
N ARG A 140 -22.15 16.89 -5.05
CA ARG A 140 -21.37 16.24 -6.10
C ARG A 140 -20.53 17.31 -6.78
N GLU A 141 -19.32 16.92 -7.23
CA GLU A 141 -18.42 17.86 -7.90
C GLU A 141 -17.97 19.02 -6.99
N ALA A 142 -17.52 18.72 -5.79
CA ALA A 142 -16.64 19.64 -5.10
C ALA A 142 -15.42 19.85 -6.00
N GLN A 143 -15.55 20.78 -6.95
CA GLN A 143 -14.53 21.13 -7.93
C GLN A 143 -13.28 21.49 -7.15
N ILE A 144 -12.23 20.71 -7.33
CA ILE A 144 -10.90 21.18 -6.99
C ILE A 144 -10.71 22.40 -7.88
N PRO A 145 -10.50 23.62 -7.31
CA PRO A 145 -10.20 24.79 -8.13
C PRO A 145 -9.01 24.41 -9.04
N ALA A 146 -9.17 24.64 -10.33
CA ALA A 146 -8.08 24.43 -11.26
C ALA A 146 -6.88 25.23 -10.74
N VAL A 147 -5.83 24.55 -10.34
CA VAL A 147 -4.56 25.19 -9.99
C VAL A 147 -3.96 25.65 -11.32
N HIS A 148 -4.06 26.95 -11.57
CA HIS A 148 -3.43 27.62 -12.71
C HIS A 148 -1.94 27.78 -12.49
#